data_52deaff2bba855ae7fd2ccf0d5ca0136
#
_entry.id   52deaff2bba855ae7fd2ccf0d5ca0136
#
_cell.length_a   1.000
_cell.length_b   1.000
_cell.length_c   1.000
_cell.angle_alpha   90.00
_cell.angle_beta   90.00
_cell.angle_gamma   90.00
#
_symmetry.space_group_name_H-M   'P 1'
#
loop_
_entity.id
_entity.type
_entity.pdbx_description
1 polymer ?
#
loop_
_entity_poly.entity_id
_entity_poly.type
_entity_poly.pdbx_seq_one_letter_code
_entity_poly.pdbx_strand_id
1 'polypeptide(L)'
;MKELQYLNKYLHKYRGRLLLGLVTTVIAAVFKLAIPMKVGDSITIVEQKINGKITDIATVEKELLINIILLLGATLLAAVFTFVMRQTIIVVSRKVEFDLKNEVYQHYQKLSLGFYKQNRTGDLMNRISEDVGKVRMYIGPAIMYSTSTITLFVVVISYMFLSDPELTLYAIAPLP
;
A
#
# COMPACT_ATOMS: atom_id res chain seq x y z
N MET A 1 -3.82 10.53 22.88
CA MET A 1 -2.89 10.76 21.75
C MET A 1 -1.42 10.91 22.16
N LYS A 2 -1.08 11.20 23.41
CA LYS A 2 0.33 11.25 23.90
C LYS A 2 1.05 9.90 23.79
N GLU A 3 0.36 8.80 23.92
CA GLU A 3 0.92 7.44 23.86
C GLU A 3 1.36 7.03 22.44
N LEU A 4 0.69 7.54 21.41
CA LEU A 4 1.12 7.33 20.02
C LEU A 4 2.44 8.08 19.70
N GLN A 5 2.75 9.14 20.42
CA GLN A 5 4.03 9.87 20.27
C GLN A 5 5.24 8.99 20.64
N TYR A 6 5.03 8.01 21.54
CA TYR A 6 6.07 7.06 21.88
C TYR A 6 6.48 6.18 20.69
N LEU A 7 5.53 5.86 19.80
CA LEU A 7 5.80 5.11 18.58
C LEU A 7 6.63 5.91 17.56
N ASN A 8 6.60 7.24 17.62
CA ASN A 8 7.39 8.08 16.73
C ASN A 8 8.90 7.82 16.85
N LYS A 9 9.40 7.44 18.02
CA LYS A 9 10.79 7.01 18.24
C LYS A 9 11.18 5.87 17.29
N TYR A 10 10.31 4.88 17.14
CA TYR A 10 10.55 3.71 16.30
C TYR A 10 10.33 4.02 14.81
N LEU A 11 9.30 4.82 14.48
CA LEU A 11 9.07 5.27 13.11
C LEU A 11 10.26 6.09 12.60
N HIS A 12 10.83 6.95 13.44
CA HIS A 12 12.02 7.72 13.08
C HIS A 12 13.25 6.84 12.90
N LYS A 13 13.44 5.81 13.74
CA LYS A 13 14.52 4.83 13.63
C LYS A 13 14.51 4.11 12.26
N TYR A 14 13.32 3.82 11.73
CA TYR A 14 13.14 3.07 10.49
C TYR A 14 12.68 3.92 9.29
N ARG A 15 12.78 5.26 9.39
CA ARG A 15 12.28 6.21 8.37
C ARG A 15 12.74 5.92 6.96
N GLY A 16 14.00 5.51 6.76
CA GLY A 16 14.53 5.22 5.42
C GLY A 16 13.80 4.07 4.72
N ARG A 17 13.46 3.01 5.47
CA ARG A 17 12.66 1.89 4.93
C ARG A 17 11.22 2.28 4.70
N LEU A 18 10.62 3.06 5.58
CA LEU A 18 9.26 3.57 5.39
C LEU A 18 9.17 4.47 4.16
N LEU A 19 10.14 5.35 3.93
CA LEU A 19 10.23 6.17 2.72
C LEU A 19 10.38 5.32 1.46
N LEU A 20 11.23 4.29 1.49
CA LEU A 20 11.35 3.35 0.38
C LEU A 20 10.02 2.63 0.11
N GLY A 21 9.31 2.20 1.16
CA GLY A 21 7.97 1.63 1.04
C GLY A 21 6.97 2.61 0.40
N LEU A 22 7.01 3.89 0.78
CA LEU A 22 6.16 4.93 0.21
C LEU A 22 6.47 5.18 -1.27
N VAL A 23 7.74 5.31 -1.63
CA VAL A 23 8.16 5.50 -3.03
C VAL A 23 7.72 4.32 -3.90
N THR A 24 7.94 3.08 -3.43
CA THR A 24 7.49 1.89 -4.17
C THR A 24 5.97 1.80 -4.28
N THR A 25 5.22 2.33 -3.30
CA THR A 25 3.75 2.42 -3.37
C THR A 25 3.30 3.36 -4.49
N VAL A 26 3.94 4.53 -4.61
CA VAL A 26 3.62 5.49 -5.68
C VAL A 26 3.92 4.89 -7.05
N ILE A 27 5.09 4.27 -7.22
CA ILE A 27 5.45 3.61 -8.47
C ILE A 27 4.45 2.50 -8.82
N ALA A 28 4.09 1.65 -7.86
CA ALA A 28 3.08 0.61 -8.06
C ALA A 28 1.71 1.17 -8.47
N ALA A 29 1.29 2.31 -7.89
CA ALA A 29 0.03 2.96 -8.22
C ALA A 29 0.01 3.48 -9.67
N VAL A 30 1.12 4.06 -10.14
CA VAL A 30 1.25 4.52 -11.54
C VAL A 30 1.14 3.34 -12.52
N PHE A 31 1.82 2.23 -12.26
CA PHE A 31 1.67 1.04 -13.11
C PHE A 31 0.27 0.44 -13.06
N LYS A 32 -0.40 0.46 -11.91
CA LYS A 32 -1.81 0.02 -11.81
C LYS A 32 -2.75 0.89 -12.62
N LEU A 33 -2.49 2.19 -12.71
CA LEU A 33 -3.29 3.11 -13.53
C LEU A 33 -3.14 2.80 -15.03
N ALA A 34 -1.96 2.34 -15.47
CA ALA A 34 -1.74 1.97 -16.87
C ALA A 34 -2.64 0.81 -17.35
N ILE A 35 -3.12 -0.05 -16.45
CA ILE A 35 -3.96 -1.21 -16.78
C ILE A 35 -5.30 -0.78 -17.39
N PRO A 36 -6.17 0.01 -16.70
CA PRO A 36 -7.43 0.45 -17.28
C PRO A 36 -7.24 1.32 -18.53
N MET A 37 -6.16 2.10 -18.62
CA MET A 37 -5.84 2.88 -19.82
C MET A 37 -5.62 1.97 -21.05
N LYS A 38 -4.81 0.93 -20.91
CA LYS A 38 -4.52 0.01 -22.00
C LYS A 38 -5.71 -0.86 -22.39
N VAL A 39 -6.60 -1.17 -21.44
CA VAL A 39 -7.88 -1.80 -21.73
C VAL A 39 -8.78 -0.86 -22.55
N GLY A 40 -8.88 0.41 -22.16
CA GLY A 40 -9.63 1.42 -22.92
C GLY A 40 -9.10 1.61 -24.34
N ASP A 41 -7.78 1.72 -24.52
CA ASP A 41 -7.14 1.79 -25.84
C ASP A 41 -7.53 0.59 -26.70
N SER A 42 -7.51 -0.62 -26.14
CA SER A 42 -7.84 -1.84 -26.84
C SER A 42 -9.32 -1.89 -27.28
N ILE A 43 -10.24 -1.40 -26.44
CA ILE A 43 -11.67 -1.28 -26.78
C ILE A 43 -11.85 -0.30 -27.94
N THR A 44 -11.19 0.86 -27.88
CA THR A 44 -11.26 1.88 -28.92
C THR A 44 -10.79 1.35 -30.28
N ILE A 45 -9.70 0.55 -30.31
CA ILE A 45 -9.21 -0.09 -31.55
C ILE A 45 -10.27 -1.03 -32.14
N VAL A 46 -10.93 -1.83 -31.32
CA VAL A 46 -11.98 -2.74 -31.73
C VAL A 46 -13.20 -1.97 -32.27
N GLU A 47 -13.62 -0.91 -31.58
CA GLU A 47 -14.73 -0.05 -32.06
C GLU A 47 -14.42 0.62 -33.40
N GLN A 48 -13.20 1.12 -33.59
CA GLN A 48 -12.79 1.71 -34.87
C GLN A 48 -12.83 0.72 -36.01
N LYS A 49 -12.52 -0.55 -35.74
CA LYS A 49 -12.68 -1.62 -36.75
C LYS A 49 -14.13 -1.90 -37.07
N ILE A 50 -14.98 -2.01 -36.07
CA ILE A 50 -16.42 -2.28 -36.26
C ILE A 50 -17.07 -1.14 -37.07
N ASN A 51 -16.68 0.10 -36.81
CA ASN A 51 -17.18 1.30 -37.51
C ASN A 51 -16.54 1.51 -38.88
N GLY A 52 -15.74 0.55 -39.38
CA GLY A 52 -15.16 0.60 -40.75
C GLY A 52 -14.04 1.63 -40.93
N LYS A 53 -13.53 2.24 -39.83
CA LYS A 53 -12.43 3.24 -39.88
C LYS A 53 -11.07 2.59 -40.13
N ILE A 54 -10.89 1.34 -39.73
CA ILE A 54 -9.68 0.55 -39.96
C ILE A 54 -10.06 -0.69 -40.76
N THR A 55 -9.61 -0.76 -42.00
CA THR A 55 -9.98 -1.86 -42.92
C THR A 55 -8.98 -3.01 -42.84
N ASP A 56 -7.73 -2.72 -42.45
CA ASP A 56 -6.66 -3.72 -42.42
C ASP A 56 -6.66 -4.51 -41.09
N ILE A 57 -6.92 -5.81 -41.22
CA ILE A 57 -6.95 -6.74 -40.08
C ILE A 57 -5.58 -6.89 -39.45
N ALA A 58 -4.51 -6.91 -40.26
CA ALA A 58 -3.14 -7.11 -39.76
C ALA A 58 -2.69 -5.96 -38.86
N THR A 59 -3.10 -4.72 -39.17
CA THR A 59 -2.81 -3.54 -38.34
C THR A 59 -3.51 -3.60 -36.99
N VAL A 60 -4.79 -3.98 -36.97
CA VAL A 60 -5.57 -4.14 -35.72
C VAL A 60 -4.96 -5.23 -34.82
N GLU A 61 -4.61 -6.38 -35.40
CA GLU A 61 -4.01 -7.50 -34.68
C GLU A 61 -2.66 -7.10 -34.04
N LYS A 62 -1.83 -6.39 -34.77
CA LYS A 62 -0.54 -5.89 -34.29
C LYS A 62 -0.71 -4.90 -33.14
N GLU A 63 -1.62 -3.93 -33.26
CA GLU A 63 -1.87 -2.94 -32.20
C GLU A 63 -2.45 -3.59 -30.93
N LEU A 64 -3.36 -4.54 -31.07
CA LEU A 64 -3.89 -5.30 -29.94
C LEU A 64 -2.79 -6.15 -29.26
N LEU A 65 -1.93 -6.81 -30.03
CA LEU A 65 -0.80 -7.55 -29.48
C LEU A 65 0.15 -6.65 -28.69
N ILE A 66 0.47 -5.47 -29.20
CA ILE A 66 1.32 -4.49 -28.48
C ILE A 66 0.65 -4.07 -27.17
N ASN A 67 -0.65 -3.74 -27.19
CA ASN A 67 -1.39 -3.36 -25.99
C ASN A 67 -1.43 -4.49 -24.94
N ILE A 68 -1.61 -5.75 -25.37
CA ILE A 68 -1.58 -6.92 -24.50
C ILE A 68 -0.19 -7.07 -23.85
N ILE A 69 0.89 -6.96 -24.62
CA ILE A 69 2.26 -7.04 -24.08
C ILE A 69 2.53 -5.92 -23.08
N LEU A 70 2.11 -4.70 -23.38
CA LEU A 70 2.25 -3.56 -22.49
C LEU A 70 1.42 -3.74 -21.20
N LEU A 71 0.21 -4.26 -21.31
CA LEU A 71 -0.66 -4.56 -20.17
C LEU A 71 -0.04 -5.64 -19.27
N LEU A 72 0.45 -6.73 -19.85
CA LEU A 72 1.14 -7.78 -19.10
C LEU A 72 2.41 -7.24 -18.42
N GLY A 73 3.21 -6.44 -19.13
CA GLY A 73 4.40 -5.79 -18.58
C GLY A 73 4.07 -4.84 -17.42
N ALA A 74 3.06 -3.98 -17.58
CA ALA A 74 2.62 -3.06 -16.54
C ALA A 74 2.10 -3.82 -15.29
N THR A 75 1.32 -4.88 -15.50
CA THR A 75 0.81 -5.73 -14.41
C THR A 75 1.94 -6.41 -13.65
N LEU A 76 2.93 -6.95 -14.36
CA LEU A 76 4.08 -7.60 -13.75
C LEU A 76 4.91 -6.60 -12.93
N LEU A 77 5.18 -5.43 -13.48
CA LEU A 77 5.89 -4.36 -12.75
C LEU A 77 5.10 -3.89 -11.53
N ALA A 78 3.80 -3.66 -11.66
CA ALA A 78 2.93 -3.32 -10.54
C ALA A 78 2.98 -4.39 -9.42
N ALA A 79 2.99 -5.68 -9.79
CA ALA A 79 3.10 -6.78 -8.84
C ALA A 79 4.45 -6.79 -8.11
N VAL A 80 5.57 -6.60 -8.84
CA VAL A 80 6.91 -6.54 -8.25
C VAL A 80 7.03 -5.38 -7.26
N PHE A 81 6.61 -4.16 -7.65
CA PHE A 81 6.67 -3.01 -6.74
C PHE A 81 5.72 -3.15 -5.54
N THR A 82 4.54 -3.75 -5.72
CA THR A 82 3.63 -4.07 -4.61
C THR A 82 4.26 -5.08 -3.66
N PHE A 83 4.97 -6.09 -4.17
CA PHE A 83 5.68 -7.05 -3.35
C PHE A 83 6.80 -6.38 -2.54
N VAL A 84 7.63 -5.55 -3.16
CA VAL A 84 8.73 -4.82 -2.49
C VAL A 84 8.17 -3.89 -1.40
N MET A 85 7.10 -3.14 -1.67
CA MET A 85 6.40 -2.31 -0.71
C MET A 85 5.92 -3.13 0.50
N ARG A 86 5.24 -4.26 0.24
CA ARG A 86 4.73 -5.16 1.28
C ARG A 86 5.85 -5.71 2.16
N GLN A 87 6.93 -6.20 1.56
CA GLN A 87 8.08 -6.70 2.30
C GLN A 87 8.73 -5.60 3.15
N THR A 88 8.89 -4.41 2.60
CA THR A 88 9.54 -3.31 3.29
C THR A 88 8.75 -2.87 4.54
N ILE A 89 7.45 -2.63 4.41
CA ILE A 89 6.60 -2.12 5.51
C ILE A 89 6.36 -3.21 6.56
N ILE A 90 6.08 -4.46 6.16
CA ILE A 90 5.85 -5.56 7.10
C ILE A 90 7.12 -5.90 7.88
N VAL A 91 8.30 -5.87 7.25
CA VAL A 91 9.56 -6.10 7.97
C VAL A 91 9.82 -4.99 8.98
N VAL A 92 9.50 -3.73 8.66
CA VAL A 92 9.60 -2.63 9.64
C VAL A 92 8.68 -2.88 10.83
N SER A 93 7.41 -3.25 10.62
CA SER A 93 6.48 -3.50 11.72
C SER A 93 6.93 -4.64 12.64
N ARG A 94 7.54 -5.71 12.08
CA ARG A 94 8.11 -6.81 12.86
C ARG A 94 9.34 -6.37 13.67
N LYS A 95 10.17 -5.49 13.13
CA LYS A 95 11.32 -4.92 13.87
C LYS A 95 10.87 -4.04 15.01
N VAL A 96 9.83 -3.24 14.81
CA VAL A 96 9.24 -2.43 15.88
C VAL A 96 8.63 -3.32 16.95
N GLU A 97 7.92 -4.40 16.59
CA GLU A 97 7.41 -5.39 17.54
C GLU A 97 8.54 -6.00 18.38
N PHE A 98 9.63 -6.39 17.73
CA PHE A 98 10.80 -6.96 18.42
C PHE A 98 11.43 -5.95 19.39
N ASP A 99 11.65 -4.71 18.95
CA ASP A 99 12.22 -3.64 19.81
C ASP A 99 11.32 -3.37 21.03
N LEU A 100 9.99 -3.28 20.82
CA LEU A 100 9.01 -3.09 21.89
C LEU A 100 8.99 -4.26 22.88
N LYS A 101 8.97 -5.51 22.39
CA LYS A 101 9.02 -6.70 23.24
C LYS A 101 10.26 -6.70 24.11
N ASN A 102 11.42 -6.37 23.56
CA ASN A 102 12.67 -6.29 24.30
C ASN A 102 12.63 -5.18 25.36
N GLU A 103 12.08 -4.01 25.03
CA GLU A 103 11.98 -2.89 25.97
C GLU A 103 11.06 -3.23 27.15
N VAL A 104 9.89 -3.83 26.89
CA VAL A 104 8.96 -4.29 27.94
C VAL A 104 9.59 -5.42 28.78
N TYR A 105 10.26 -6.37 28.14
CA TYR A 105 10.93 -7.46 28.84
C TYR A 105 12.04 -6.96 29.76
N GLN A 106 12.90 -6.05 29.28
CA GLN A 106 13.93 -5.43 30.11
C GLN A 106 13.36 -4.62 31.28
N HIS A 107 12.21 -3.98 31.07
CA HIS A 107 11.51 -3.29 32.15
C HIS A 107 11.01 -4.28 33.20
N TYR A 108 10.42 -5.39 32.78
CA TYR A 108 9.93 -6.43 33.72
C TYR A 108 11.06 -7.02 34.54
N GLN A 109 12.24 -7.25 33.98
CA GLN A 109 13.40 -7.76 34.76
C GLN A 109 13.86 -6.83 35.88
N LYS A 110 13.54 -5.55 35.84
CA LYS A 110 13.90 -4.55 36.84
C LYS A 110 12.88 -4.40 37.96
N LEU A 111 11.69 -5.02 37.80
CA LEU A 111 10.61 -4.91 38.77
C LEU A 111 10.85 -5.80 40.00
N SER A 112 10.40 -5.32 41.18
CA SER A 112 10.57 -6.03 42.43
C SER A 112 9.68 -7.28 42.54
N LEU A 113 10.06 -8.23 43.38
CA LEU A 113 9.27 -9.43 43.68
C LEU A 113 7.87 -9.09 44.21
N GLY A 114 7.75 -7.95 44.94
CA GLY A 114 6.48 -7.44 45.45
C GLY A 114 5.48 -7.11 44.33
N PHE A 115 5.99 -6.55 43.24
CA PHE A 115 5.16 -6.28 42.04
C PHE A 115 4.55 -7.57 41.46
N TYR A 116 5.34 -8.64 41.34
CA TYR A 116 4.86 -9.91 40.78
C TYR A 116 3.89 -10.65 41.72
N LYS A 117 3.93 -10.41 43.01
CA LYS A 117 2.93 -10.93 43.94
C LYS A 117 1.60 -10.22 43.87
N GLN A 118 1.58 -8.94 43.45
CA GLN A 118 0.36 -8.14 43.31
C GLN A 118 -0.26 -8.22 41.91
N ASN A 119 0.52 -8.54 40.89
CA ASN A 119 0.08 -8.56 39.49
C ASN A 119 0.12 -10.00 38.94
N ARG A 120 -0.94 -10.40 38.26
CA ARG A 120 -1.02 -11.74 37.67
C ARG A 120 -0.03 -11.87 36.51
N THR A 121 0.82 -12.86 36.56
CA THR A 121 1.84 -13.12 35.52
C THR A 121 1.21 -13.29 34.13
N GLY A 122 0.01 -13.92 34.04
CA GLY A 122 -0.71 -14.07 32.78
C GLY A 122 -1.10 -12.73 32.14
N ASP A 123 -1.48 -11.74 32.94
CA ASP A 123 -1.82 -10.39 32.42
C ASP A 123 -0.59 -9.66 31.87
N LEU A 124 0.55 -9.80 32.55
CA LEU A 124 1.82 -9.26 32.09
C LEU A 124 2.29 -9.92 30.79
N MET A 125 2.11 -11.23 30.68
CA MET A 125 2.44 -11.96 29.44
C MET A 125 1.51 -11.60 28.29
N ASN A 126 0.24 -11.36 28.57
CA ASN A 126 -0.72 -10.91 27.55
C ASN A 126 -0.35 -9.55 26.97
N ARG A 127 0.15 -8.62 27.81
CA ARG A 127 0.65 -7.29 27.33
C ARG A 127 1.82 -7.45 26.37
N ILE A 128 2.78 -8.31 26.66
CA ILE A 128 3.94 -8.54 25.77
C ILE A 128 3.50 -9.22 24.46
N SER A 129 2.55 -10.15 24.54
CA SER A 129 2.17 -10.96 23.37
C SER A 129 1.14 -10.27 22.52
N GLU A 130 -0.01 -9.92 23.11
CA GLU A 130 -1.18 -9.47 22.37
C GLU A 130 -1.17 -7.96 22.13
N ASP A 131 -0.91 -7.14 23.16
CA ASP A 131 -0.97 -5.68 23.01
C ASP A 131 0.15 -5.18 22.11
N VAL A 132 1.37 -5.71 22.24
CA VAL A 132 2.46 -5.39 21.30
C VAL A 132 2.16 -5.92 19.90
N GLY A 133 1.46 -7.07 19.78
CA GLY A 133 0.94 -7.57 18.51
C GLY A 133 -0.04 -6.60 17.84
N LYS A 134 -0.94 -5.96 18.61
CA LYS A 134 -1.85 -4.92 18.10
C LYS A 134 -1.08 -3.70 17.55
N VAL A 135 -0.02 -3.28 18.24
CA VAL A 135 0.86 -2.19 17.76
C VAL A 135 1.52 -2.57 16.41
N ARG A 136 1.98 -3.82 16.25
CA ARG A 136 2.49 -4.32 14.98
C ARG A 136 1.46 -4.22 13.86
N MET A 137 0.21 -4.62 14.14
CA MET A 137 -0.88 -4.54 13.16
C MET A 137 -1.20 -3.10 12.75
N TYR A 138 -1.07 -2.15 13.69
CA TYR A 138 -1.22 -0.74 13.39
C TYR A 138 -0.09 -0.20 12.50
N ILE A 139 1.18 -0.46 12.84
CA ILE A 139 2.33 0.06 12.10
C ILE A 139 2.51 -0.64 10.73
N GLY A 140 2.21 -1.94 10.65
CA GLY A 140 2.34 -2.71 9.41
C GLY A 140 1.11 -2.58 8.52
N PRO A 141 0.11 -3.45 8.69
CA PRO A 141 -1.05 -3.50 7.80
C PRO A 141 -1.85 -2.20 7.74
N ALA A 142 -2.15 -1.54 8.87
CA ALA A 142 -3.00 -0.35 8.84
C ALA A 142 -2.33 0.80 8.07
N ILE A 143 -1.05 1.13 8.37
CA ILE A 143 -0.32 2.17 7.65
C ILE A 143 -0.15 1.78 6.18
N MET A 144 0.18 0.52 5.89
CA MET A 144 0.36 0.03 4.54
C MET A 144 -0.90 0.21 3.69
N TYR A 145 -2.06 -0.26 4.18
CA TYR A 145 -3.31 -0.15 3.43
C TYR A 145 -3.78 1.30 3.30
N SER A 146 -3.70 2.09 4.37
CA SER A 146 -4.06 3.51 4.32
C SER A 146 -3.21 4.27 3.30
N THR A 147 -1.89 4.09 3.34
CA THR A 147 -0.96 4.74 2.39
C THR A 147 -1.25 4.30 0.96
N SER A 148 -1.45 3.00 0.71
CA SER A 148 -1.77 2.47 -0.63
C SER A 148 -3.07 3.05 -1.16
N THR A 149 -4.11 3.10 -0.34
CA THR A 149 -5.43 3.62 -0.74
C THR A 149 -5.34 5.11 -1.04
N ILE A 150 -4.77 5.90 -0.15
CA ILE A 150 -4.61 7.36 -0.35
C ILE A 150 -3.79 7.63 -1.62
N THR A 151 -2.68 6.93 -1.81
CA THR A 151 -1.84 7.10 -3.01
C THR A 151 -2.61 6.77 -4.28
N LEU A 152 -3.36 5.66 -4.28
CA LEU A 152 -4.16 5.26 -5.44
C LEU A 152 -5.22 6.32 -5.76
N PHE A 153 -5.95 6.81 -4.74
CA PHE A 153 -6.95 7.88 -4.92
C PHE A 153 -6.32 9.14 -5.50
N VAL A 154 -5.19 9.59 -4.95
CA VAL A 154 -4.50 10.78 -5.47
C VAL A 154 -4.08 10.60 -6.93
N VAL A 155 -3.48 9.47 -7.27
CA VAL A 155 -3.00 9.20 -8.63
C VAL A 155 -4.17 9.10 -9.61
N VAL A 156 -5.24 8.36 -9.27
CA VAL A 156 -6.41 8.19 -10.13
C VAL A 156 -7.17 9.50 -10.33
N ILE A 157 -7.44 10.24 -9.26
CA ILE A 157 -8.17 11.52 -9.34
C ILE A 157 -7.35 12.54 -10.14
N SER A 158 -6.04 12.61 -9.91
CA SER A 158 -5.17 13.51 -10.70
C SER A 158 -5.21 13.19 -12.19
N TYR A 159 -5.19 11.90 -12.54
CA TYR A 159 -5.30 11.48 -13.93
C TYR A 159 -6.67 11.80 -14.53
N MET A 160 -7.76 11.57 -13.79
CA MET A 160 -9.13 11.88 -14.25
C MET A 160 -9.29 13.38 -14.51
N PHE A 161 -8.78 14.25 -13.62
CA PHE A 161 -8.82 15.69 -13.83
C PHE A 161 -8.02 16.16 -15.06
N LEU A 162 -6.91 15.47 -15.38
CA LEU A 162 -6.12 15.78 -16.57
C LEU A 162 -6.81 15.32 -17.85
N SER A 163 -7.63 14.27 -17.79
CA SER A 163 -8.31 13.69 -18.94
C SER A 163 -9.62 14.42 -19.25
N ASP A 164 -10.49 14.59 -18.26
CA ASP A 164 -11.77 15.28 -18.38
C ASP A 164 -12.20 15.83 -17.01
N PRO A 165 -12.02 17.15 -16.77
CA PRO A 165 -12.35 17.78 -15.49
C PRO A 165 -13.87 17.74 -15.17
N GLU A 166 -14.71 17.90 -16.19
CA GLU A 166 -16.16 17.96 -16.00
C GLU A 166 -16.72 16.61 -15.58
N LEU A 167 -16.34 15.55 -16.30
CA LEU A 167 -16.73 14.18 -15.98
C LEU A 167 -16.20 13.74 -14.60
N THR A 168 -15.02 14.23 -14.24
CA THR A 168 -14.40 13.93 -12.93
C THR A 168 -15.21 14.52 -11.78
N LEU A 169 -15.72 15.76 -11.92
CA LEU A 169 -16.58 16.40 -10.91
C LEU A 169 -17.88 15.62 -10.71
N TYR A 170 -18.52 15.17 -11.80
CA TYR A 170 -19.72 14.32 -11.69
C TYR A 170 -19.43 12.97 -11.04
N ALA A 171 -18.27 12.38 -11.30
CA ALA A 171 -17.89 11.09 -10.71
C ALA A 171 -17.58 11.20 -9.20
N ILE A 172 -17.02 12.33 -8.75
CA ILE A 172 -16.65 12.56 -7.35
C ILE A 172 -17.85 13.06 -6.52
N ALA A 173 -18.82 13.76 -7.12
CA ALA A 173 -19.98 14.32 -6.42
C ALA A 173 -20.76 13.32 -5.52
N PRO A 174 -20.96 12.04 -5.88
CA PRO A 174 -21.63 11.07 -5.02
C PRO A 174 -20.72 10.42 -3.96
N LEU A 175 -19.41 10.71 -3.95
CA LEU A 175 -18.51 10.18 -2.93
C LEU A 175 -18.75 10.91 -1.60
N PRO A 176 -18.87 10.16 -0.45
CA PRO A 176 -19.12 10.74 0.87
C PRO A 176 -17.95 11.55 1.41
#